data_eda98c591ffc28a44d68637cf46dd883
#
_entry.id   eda98c591ffc28a44d68637cf46dd883
#
_cell.length_a   1.000
_cell.length_b   1.000
_cell.length_c   1.000
_cell.angle_alpha   90.00
_cell.angle_beta   90.00
_cell.angle_gamma   90.00
#
_symmetry.space_group_name_H-M   'P 1'
#
loop_
_entity.id
_entity.type
_entity.pdbx_description
1 polymer ?
#
loop_
_entity_poly.entity_id
_entity_poly.type
_entity_poly.pdbx_seq_one_letter_code
_entity_poly.pdbx_strand_id
1 'polypeptide(L)'
;MVFPSGNGRFDVGLQSRTSMPASLLSLADIEVRRGMGVVLSGFNLEVASKDVVVLHGKNGAGKSTVIESCARLLPLEKGSIHHHGSLVVDSEGRRSLAKKPFGLTLQSNGLLGDETVENHLSTVCSLSGMKTDLLPLLEAYGLAHRRYDRIGQLSGGQARKVAVLAGLLPAMLSPEPRLVLLDEPATGLDDSALATLSSDIGQLREAGHAFIIASHHPEMMKCATRLHNLESETHQEQSKVQAWQAIGVEENISLLTTRTGHRYLRSTRAGLARNGLTALLVLGSLLAFIDPGTLERPLLVGFVLAAPFAAGLAGDPVVYLMREQRAGDWWRAHVNRLPTADFLPPILGFVITGLGTILFLDALSWKLSLVGAGVLWVTLLCVRFIELSTLRLARPNAVFIRLLLPILILPWALVVEYAATL
;
A
#
# COMPACT_ATOMS: atom_id res chain seq x y z
N MET A 1 -14.99 -81.39 6.53
CA MET A 1 -14.83 -80.56 5.33
C MET A 1 -14.00 -79.36 5.72
N VAL A 2 -12.77 -79.36 5.24
CA VAL A 2 -11.76 -78.36 5.58
C VAL A 2 -11.69 -77.32 4.43
N PHE A 3 -11.83 -76.05 4.74
CA PHE A 3 -11.57 -74.95 3.79
C PHE A 3 -10.16 -74.45 3.94
N PRO A 4 -9.40 -74.24 2.86
CA PRO A 4 -8.07 -73.65 2.95
C PRO A 4 -8.11 -72.11 2.94
N SER A 5 -7.39 -71.49 3.86
CA SER A 5 -7.09 -70.08 3.93
C SER A 5 -6.06 -69.68 2.87
N GLY A 6 -6.45 -68.81 1.96
CA GLY A 6 -5.56 -68.17 0.97
C GLY A 6 -5.29 -66.73 1.35
N ASN A 7 -4.11 -66.45 1.96
CA ASN A 7 -3.59 -65.11 2.14
C ASN A 7 -2.93 -64.63 0.85
N GLY A 8 -3.63 -63.86 0.04
CA GLY A 8 -3.05 -63.09 -1.05
C GLY A 8 -2.78 -61.66 -0.60
N ARG A 9 -1.54 -61.35 -0.23
CA ARG A 9 -1.06 -59.97 -0.09
C ARG A 9 -0.96 -59.37 -1.50
N PHE A 10 -1.85 -58.46 -1.82
CA PHE A 10 -1.62 -57.54 -2.93
C PHE A 10 -0.65 -56.42 -2.44
N ASP A 11 0.61 -56.53 -2.85
CA ASP A 11 1.53 -55.42 -2.81
C ASP A 11 1.06 -54.35 -3.82
N VAL A 12 0.30 -53.35 -3.34
CA VAL A 12 0.05 -52.13 -4.07
C VAL A 12 1.32 -51.30 -3.97
N GLY A 13 2.12 -51.34 -5.04
CA GLY A 13 3.26 -50.46 -5.21
C GLY A 13 2.89 -49.01 -4.93
N LEU A 14 3.39 -48.47 -3.84
CA LEU A 14 3.44 -47.04 -3.58
C LEU A 14 4.32 -46.40 -4.67
N GLN A 15 3.69 -46.03 -5.80
CA GLN A 15 4.28 -45.08 -6.70
C GLN A 15 4.52 -43.80 -5.88
N SER A 16 5.78 -43.47 -5.71
CA SER A 16 6.24 -42.20 -5.16
C SER A 16 5.53 -41.07 -5.90
N ARG A 17 4.54 -40.44 -5.25
CA ARG A 17 4.01 -39.14 -5.68
C ARG A 17 5.22 -38.20 -5.64
N THR A 18 5.83 -37.98 -6.78
CA THR A 18 6.67 -36.78 -7.01
C THR A 18 5.82 -35.60 -6.57
N SER A 19 6.14 -35.02 -5.43
CA SER A 19 5.47 -33.83 -4.94
C SER A 19 5.68 -32.74 -5.99
N MET A 20 4.61 -32.38 -6.70
CA MET A 20 4.65 -31.20 -7.55
C MET A 20 5.16 -30.02 -6.72
N PRO A 21 6.10 -29.24 -7.26
CA PRO A 21 6.60 -28.07 -6.53
C PRO A 21 5.42 -27.21 -6.10
N ALA A 22 5.41 -26.78 -4.84
CA ALA A 22 4.30 -26.03 -4.27
C ALA A 22 4.06 -24.77 -5.11
N SER A 23 2.87 -24.63 -5.67
CA SER A 23 2.47 -23.46 -6.45
C SER A 23 2.43 -22.22 -5.54
N LEU A 24 3.20 -21.19 -5.89
CA LEU A 24 3.22 -19.92 -5.18
C LEU A 24 2.11 -18.99 -5.67
N LEU A 25 1.72 -19.12 -6.93
CA LEU A 25 0.65 -18.34 -7.55
C LEU A 25 -0.09 -19.19 -8.57
N SER A 26 -1.41 -19.09 -8.58
CA SER A 26 -2.27 -19.69 -9.60
C SER A 26 -3.32 -18.69 -10.05
N LEU A 27 -3.40 -18.45 -11.35
CA LEU A 27 -4.44 -17.72 -12.05
C LEU A 27 -5.25 -18.73 -12.86
N ALA A 28 -6.56 -18.78 -12.63
CA ALA A 28 -7.45 -19.72 -13.30
C ALA A 28 -8.54 -18.95 -14.06
N ASP A 29 -8.54 -19.05 -15.40
CA ASP A 29 -9.53 -18.51 -16.33
C ASP A 29 -9.89 -17.03 -16.08
N ILE A 30 -8.85 -16.20 -15.84
CA ILE A 30 -9.09 -14.80 -15.50
C ILE A 30 -9.50 -13.98 -16.72
N GLU A 31 -10.56 -13.16 -16.52
CA GLU A 31 -10.97 -12.11 -17.44
C GLU A 31 -10.91 -10.76 -16.73
N VAL A 32 -10.25 -9.79 -17.36
CA VAL A 32 -10.05 -8.44 -16.79
C VAL A 32 -10.38 -7.38 -17.83
N ARG A 33 -11.17 -6.37 -17.42
CA ARG A 33 -11.47 -5.19 -18.25
C ARG A 33 -10.75 -3.95 -17.76
N ARG A 34 -10.40 -3.09 -18.71
CA ARG A 34 -9.96 -1.71 -18.45
C ARG A 34 -10.79 -0.75 -19.28
N GLY A 35 -11.59 0.07 -18.62
CA GLY A 35 -12.60 0.88 -19.30
C GLY A 35 -13.61 -0.01 -20.03
N MET A 36 -13.81 0.23 -21.31
CA MET A 36 -14.73 -0.53 -22.15
C MET A 36 -14.12 -1.79 -22.77
N GLY A 37 -12.80 -1.96 -22.71
CA GLY A 37 -12.09 -3.06 -23.38
C GLY A 37 -11.77 -4.24 -22.46
N VAL A 38 -11.89 -5.47 -22.96
CA VAL A 38 -11.33 -6.67 -22.35
C VAL A 38 -9.83 -6.69 -22.64
N VAL A 39 -9.00 -6.79 -21.60
CA VAL A 39 -7.54 -6.81 -21.73
C VAL A 39 -6.99 -8.22 -21.56
N LEU A 40 -7.56 -8.99 -20.66
CA LEU A 40 -7.23 -10.40 -20.46
C LEU A 40 -8.52 -11.21 -20.59
N SER A 41 -8.48 -12.32 -21.32
CA SER A 41 -9.62 -13.23 -21.50
C SER A 41 -9.14 -14.68 -21.47
N GLY A 42 -9.69 -15.46 -20.53
CA GLY A 42 -9.34 -16.88 -20.37
C GLY A 42 -7.88 -17.11 -19.98
N PHE A 43 -7.23 -16.15 -19.33
CA PHE A 43 -5.81 -16.22 -19.04
C PHE A 43 -5.55 -17.14 -17.86
N ASN A 44 -4.63 -18.10 -18.07
CA ASN A 44 -4.20 -19.08 -17.06
C ASN A 44 -2.68 -18.96 -16.86
N LEU A 45 -2.23 -18.99 -15.61
CA LEU A 45 -0.80 -19.00 -15.28
C LEU A 45 -0.61 -19.67 -13.93
N GLU A 46 0.32 -20.63 -13.88
CA GLU A 46 0.78 -21.21 -12.65
C GLU A 46 2.27 -20.92 -12.45
N VAL A 47 2.66 -20.52 -11.24
CA VAL A 47 4.03 -20.14 -10.89
C VAL A 47 4.45 -20.97 -9.69
N ALA A 48 5.44 -21.80 -9.89
CA ALA A 48 6.01 -22.66 -8.87
C ALA A 48 7.25 -22.02 -8.21
N SER A 49 7.75 -22.66 -7.14
CA SER A 49 9.04 -22.29 -6.54
C SER A 49 10.16 -22.34 -7.59
N LYS A 50 11.06 -21.35 -7.57
CA LYS A 50 12.16 -21.13 -8.51
C LYS A 50 11.75 -20.69 -9.92
N ASP A 51 10.50 -20.43 -10.19
CA ASP A 51 10.08 -19.87 -11.47
C ASP A 51 10.42 -18.38 -11.55
N VAL A 52 10.97 -17.97 -12.68
CA VAL A 52 11.06 -16.57 -13.11
C VAL A 52 10.31 -16.44 -14.42
N VAL A 53 9.05 -16.03 -14.32
CA VAL A 53 8.16 -15.82 -15.48
C VAL A 53 8.31 -14.39 -15.95
N VAL A 54 8.86 -14.18 -17.14
CA VAL A 54 8.92 -12.85 -17.75
C VAL A 54 7.81 -12.70 -18.79
N LEU A 55 6.90 -11.78 -18.50
CA LEU A 55 5.84 -11.37 -19.41
C LEU A 55 6.42 -10.38 -20.41
N HIS A 56 6.46 -10.76 -21.67
CA HIS A 56 6.96 -9.90 -22.75
C HIS A 56 5.89 -9.69 -23.82
N GLY A 57 6.11 -8.76 -24.73
CA GLY A 57 5.16 -8.44 -25.80
C GLY A 57 4.95 -6.93 -25.97
N LYS A 58 4.13 -6.54 -26.94
CA LYS A 58 3.86 -5.13 -27.30
C LYS A 58 3.32 -4.31 -26.12
N ASN A 59 3.52 -2.99 -26.18
CA ASN A 59 2.89 -2.09 -25.22
C ASN A 59 1.36 -2.20 -25.35
N GLY A 60 0.67 -2.25 -24.21
CA GLY A 60 -0.79 -2.44 -24.18
C GLY A 60 -1.25 -3.90 -24.21
N ALA A 61 -0.38 -4.89 -24.38
CA ALA A 61 -0.74 -6.31 -24.41
C ALA A 61 -1.32 -6.89 -23.10
N GLY A 62 -1.30 -6.14 -22.00
CA GLY A 62 -1.86 -6.59 -20.73
C GLY A 62 -0.85 -7.04 -19.65
N LYS A 63 0.47 -6.92 -19.90
CA LYS A 63 1.52 -7.31 -18.95
C LYS A 63 1.33 -6.71 -17.54
N SER A 64 1.21 -5.39 -17.45
CA SER A 64 0.94 -4.70 -16.17
C SER A 64 -0.43 -5.07 -15.60
N THR A 65 -1.41 -5.44 -16.45
CA THR A 65 -2.72 -5.91 -16.01
C THR A 65 -2.61 -7.24 -15.28
N VAL A 66 -1.75 -8.17 -15.75
CA VAL A 66 -1.45 -9.42 -15.04
C VAL A 66 -0.84 -9.12 -13.67
N ILE A 67 0.22 -8.30 -13.60
CA ILE A 67 0.88 -7.90 -12.33
C ILE A 67 -0.13 -7.28 -11.35
N GLU A 68 -0.93 -6.32 -11.81
CA GLU A 68 -1.91 -5.65 -10.97
C GLU A 68 -3.05 -6.56 -10.51
N SER A 69 -3.44 -7.53 -11.35
CA SER A 69 -4.42 -8.56 -10.96
C SER A 69 -3.86 -9.47 -9.88
N CYS A 70 -2.62 -9.96 -10.05
CA CYS A 70 -1.91 -10.73 -9.02
C CYS A 70 -1.75 -9.95 -7.71
N ALA A 71 -1.53 -8.63 -7.79
CA ALA A 71 -1.48 -7.75 -6.63
C ALA A 71 -2.87 -7.35 -6.08
N ARG A 72 -3.97 -7.98 -6.56
CA ARG A 72 -5.38 -7.72 -6.18
C ARG A 72 -5.84 -6.26 -6.34
N LEU A 73 -5.23 -5.54 -7.25
CA LEU A 73 -5.57 -4.14 -7.52
C LEU A 73 -6.74 -3.98 -8.49
N LEU A 74 -6.98 -4.97 -9.33
CA LEU A 74 -8.05 -4.97 -10.33
C LEU A 74 -9.19 -5.93 -9.94
N PRO A 75 -10.44 -5.62 -10.30
CA PRO A 75 -11.54 -6.58 -10.26
C PRO A 75 -11.37 -7.62 -11.36
N LEU A 76 -11.87 -8.83 -11.12
CA LEU A 76 -11.99 -9.86 -12.13
C LEU A 76 -13.45 -9.92 -12.62
N GLU A 77 -13.65 -10.04 -13.93
CA GLU A 77 -14.95 -10.37 -14.53
C GLU A 77 -15.21 -11.88 -14.45
N LYS A 78 -14.13 -12.68 -14.59
CA LYS A 78 -14.17 -14.14 -14.44
C LYS A 78 -12.90 -14.65 -13.76
N GLY A 79 -13.01 -15.87 -13.22
CA GLY A 79 -11.89 -16.62 -12.70
C GLY A 79 -11.51 -16.28 -11.28
N SER A 80 -10.34 -16.78 -10.88
CA SER A 80 -9.81 -16.61 -9.52
C SER A 80 -8.29 -16.57 -9.50
N ILE A 81 -7.74 -15.92 -8.45
CA ILE A 81 -6.30 -15.83 -8.21
C ILE A 81 -6.01 -16.34 -6.79
N HIS A 82 -5.04 -17.24 -6.69
CA HIS A 82 -4.59 -17.82 -5.43
C HIS A 82 -3.11 -17.56 -5.19
N HIS A 83 -2.76 -17.12 -3.99
CA HIS A 83 -1.39 -17.04 -3.51
C HIS A 83 -1.14 -18.15 -2.49
N HIS A 84 -0.11 -18.96 -2.71
CA HIS A 84 0.21 -20.11 -1.85
C HIS A 84 -1.04 -20.97 -1.54
N GLY A 85 -1.83 -21.25 -2.56
CA GLY A 85 -3.08 -22.03 -2.46
C GLY A 85 -4.24 -21.32 -1.77
N SER A 86 -4.08 -20.06 -1.31
CA SER A 86 -5.15 -19.29 -0.68
C SER A 86 -5.77 -18.31 -1.66
N LEU A 87 -7.11 -18.25 -1.73
CA LEU A 87 -7.84 -17.32 -2.58
C LEU A 87 -7.55 -15.88 -2.18
N VAL A 88 -7.17 -15.05 -3.16
CA VAL A 88 -6.84 -13.62 -2.99
C VAL A 88 -7.87 -12.73 -3.69
N VAL A 89 -8.30 -13.12 -4.89
CA VAL A 89 -9.31 -12.40 -5.69
C VAL A 89 -10.15 -13.40 -6.46
N ASP A 90 -11.46 -13.15 -6.58
CA ASP A 90 -12.33 -13.84 -7.50
C ASP A 90 -13.32 -12.91 -8.22
N SER A 91 -14.08 -13.48 -9.16
CA SER A 91 -15.11 -12.77 -9.92
C SER A 91 -16.37 -12.42 -9.12
N GLU A 92 -16.55 -12.98 -7.91
CA GLU A 92 -17.64 -12.61 -7.00
C GLU A 92 -17.32 -11.36 -6.17
N GLY A 93 -16.16 -10.74 -6.43
CA GLY A 93 -15.71 -9.54 -5.75
C GLY A 93 -15.02 -9.78 -4.40
N ARG A 94 -14.81 -11.06 -4.02
CA ARG A 94 -14.03 -11.38 -2.81
C ARG A 94 -12.59 -10.97 -2.98
N ARG A 95 -12.05 -10.25 -2.00
CA ARG A 95 -10.65 -9.83 -1.95
C ARG A 95 -10.08 -10.03 -0.55
N SER A 96 -9.13 -10.92 -0.46
CA SER A 96 -8.41 -11.24 0.78
C SER A 96 -6.94 -10.84 0.69
N LEU A 97 -6.34 -10.48 1.83
CA LEU A 97 -4.88 -10.32 1.88
C LEU A 97 -4.19 -11.65 1.61
N ALA A 98 -3.07 -11.59 0.92
CA ALA A 98 -2.18 -12.73 0.84
C ALA A 98 -1.73 -13.14 2.25
N LYS A 99 -1.76 -14.44 2.56
CA LYS A 99 -1.36 -14.94 3.89
C LYS A 99 0.12 -14.73 4.16
N LYS A 100 0.93 -14.78 3.11
CA LYS A 100 2.38 -14.54 3.19
C LYS A 100 2.71 -13.21 2.52
N PRO A 101 3.63 -12.42 3.10
CA PRO A 101 4.14 -11.21 2.44
C PRO A 101 4.70 -11.55 1.06
N PHE A 102 4.49 -10.67 0.10
CA PHE A 102 5.00 -10.79 -1.26
C PHE A 102 5.64 -9.47 -1.70
N GLY A 103 6.53 -9.54 -2.67
CA GLY A 103 7.18 -8.37 -3.23
C GLY A 103 6.34 -7.72 -4.33
N LEU A 104 6.33 -6.38 -4.39
CA LEU A 104 5.62 -5.63 -5.43
C LEU A 104 6.37 -4.36 -5.81
N THR A 105 6.72 -4.26 -7.09
CA THR A 105 7.18 -3.03 -7.72
C THR A 105 6.19 -2.67 -8.83
N LEU A 106 5.54 -1.50 -8.71
CA LEU A 106 4.64 -0.98 -9.72
C LEU A 106 5.41 -0.16 -10.76
N GLN A 107 4.85 0.01 -11.95
CA GLN A 107 5.42 0.87 -12.98
C GLN A 107 5.63 2.31 -12.50
N SER A 108 4.72 2.85 -11.69
CA SER A 108 4.80 4.18 -11.07
C SER A 108 5.44 4.18 -9.66
N ASN A 109 6.36 3.29 -9.38
CA ASN A 109 7.13 3.10 -8.15
C ASN A 109 6.32 2.76 -6.88
N GLY A 110 5.15 3.35 -6.62
CA GLY A 110 4.34 3.08 -5.44
C GLY A 110 4.87 3.72 -4.14
N LEU A 111 5.71 4.73 -4.24
CA LEU A 111 6.43 5.35 -3.12
C LEU A 111 5.70 6.60 -2.59
N LEU A 112 5.84 6.88 -1.30
CA LEU A 112 5.40 8.12 -0.68
C LEU A 112 6.57 9.13 -0.63
N GLY A 113 6.44 10.25 -1.33
CA GLY A 113 7.50 11.24 -1.48
C GLY A 113 7.99 11.89 -0.17
N ASP A 114 7.14 11.98 0.84
CA ASP A 114 7.47 12.58 2.14
C ASP A 114 8.26 11.64 3.08
N GLU A 115 8.25 10.33 2.81
CA GLU A 115 9.01 9.37 3.59
C GLU A 115 10.49 9.42 3.21
N THR A 116 11.37 9.10 4.16
CA THR A 116 12.77 8.86 3.85
C THR A 116 12.94 7.46 3.26
N VAL A 117 14.04 7.24 2.53
CA VAL A 117 14.40 5.93 1.99
C VAL A 117 14.42 4.88 3.10
N GLU A 118 15.09 5.18 4.21
CA GLU A 118 15.15 4.30 5.39
C GLU A 118 13.77 3.96 5.95
N ASN A 119 12.90 4.97 6.15
CA ASN A 119 11.58 4.75 6.72
C ASN A 119 10.70 3.89 5.80
N HIS A 120 10.77 4.11 4.49
CA HIS A 120 10.00 3.32 3.53
C HIS A 120 10.42 1.84 3.54
N LEU A 121 11.73 1.58 3.43
CA LEU A 121 12.25 0.22 3.45
C LEU A 121 12.03 -0.48 4.80
N SER A 122 12.21 0.24 5.92
CA SER A 122 11.87 -0.28 7.26
C SER A 122 10.38 -0.63 7.38
N THR A 123 9.51 0.14 6.72
CA THR A 123 8.08 -0.17 6.67
C THR A 123 7.82 -1.48 5.93
N VAL A 124 8.50 -1.71 4.80
CA VAL A 124 8.40 -2.98 4.05
C VAL A 124 8.88 -4.16 4.90
N CYS A 125 10.01 -4.00 5.62
CA CYS A 125 10.49 -5.01 6.57
C CYS A 125 9.43 -5.32 7.64
N SER A 126 8.87 -4.29 8.25
CA SER A 126 7.84 -4.42 9.27
C SER A 126 6.55 -5.10 8.77
N LEU A 127 6.11 -4.78 7.53
CA LEU A 127 4.98 -5.47 6.89
C LEU A 127 5.27 -6.95 6.61
N SER A 128 6.55 -7.31 6.49
CA SER A 128 7.00 -8.70 6.35
C SER A 128 7.17 -9.42 7.71
N GLY A 129 6.96 -8.72 8.83
CA GLY A 129 7.19 -9.25 10.18
C GLY A 129 8.66 -9.42 10.54
N MET A 130 9.55 -8.72 9.84
CA MET A 130 11.01 -8.88 9.95
C MET A 130 11.73 -7.55 10.03
N LYS A 131 12.98 -7.59 10.48
CA LYS A 131 13.92 -6.47 10.43
C LYS A 131 15.27 -6.92 9.91
N THR A 132 16.03 -5.98 9.38
CA THR A 132 17.41 -6.18 8.92
C THR A 132 18.18 -4.85 8.96
N ASP A 133 19.50 -4.91 8.88
CA ASP A 133 20.28 -3.74 8.53
C ASP A 133 20.13 -3.46 7.04
N LEU A 134 19.64 -2.28 6.71
CA LEU A 134 19.39 -1.85 5.33
C LEU A 134 20.64 -1.31 4.64
N LEU A 135 21.70 -0.98 5.41
CA LEU A 135 22.88 -0.32 4.85
C LEU A 135 23.57 -1.13 3.75
N PRO A 136 23.85 -2.45 3.92
CA PRO A 136 24.49 -3.24 2.87
C PRO A 136 23.67 -3.29 1.56
N LEU A 137 22.33 -3.35 1.69
CA LEU A 137 21.45 -3.37 0.53
C LEU A 137 21.45 -2.00 -0.19
N LEU A 138 21.46 -0.92 0.57
CA LEU A 138 21.55 0.44 0.02
C LEU A 138 22.90 0.67 -0.66
N GLU A 139 24.00 0.13 -0.12
CA GLU A 139 25.32 0.16 -0.74
C GLU A 139 25.34 -0.58 -2.07
N ALA A 140 24.78 -1.79 -2.13
CA ALA A 140 24.68 -2.58 -3.35
C ALA A 140 23.97 -1.85 -4.49
N TYR A 141 22.96 -1.04 -4.19
CA TYR A 141 22.22 -0.22 -5.18
C TYR A 141 22.76 1.21 -5.31
N GLY A 142 23.88 1.58 -4.63
CA GLY A 142 24.45 2.92 -4.66
C GLY A 142 23.58 4.00 -4.01
N LEU A 143 22.77 3.62 -3.02
CA LEU A 143 21.81 4.50 -2.32
C LEU A 143 22.20 4.85 -0.89
N ALA A 144 23.33 4.33 -0.36
CA ALA A 144 23.73 4.52 1.04
C ALA A 144 23.78 5.99 1.45
N HIS A 145 24.30 6.86 0.58
CA HIS A 145 24.41 8.32 0.81
C HIS A 145 23.06 9.04 0.81
N ARG A 146 21.98 8.38 0.34
CA ARG A 146 20.60 8.89 0.30
C ARG A 146 19.68 8.28 1.36
N ARG A 147 20.23 7.47 2.27
CA ARG A 147 19.48 6.71 3.28
C ARG A 147 18.43 7.54 4.01
N TYR A 148 18.79 8.76 4.41
CA TYR A 148 17.93 9.65 5.20
C TYR A 148 17.25 10.75 4.38
N ASP A 149 17.49 10.80 3.06
CA ASP A 149 16.83 11.75 2.16
C ASP A 149 15.37 11.37 1.97
N ARG A 150 14.52 12.38 1.71
CA ARG A 150 13.14 12.14 1.32
C ARG A 150 13.07 11.58 -0.09
N ILE A 151 12.19 10.61 -0.30
CA ILE A 151 11.97 9.98 -1.61
C ILE A 151 11.63 11.02 -2.68
N GLY A 152 10.84 12.06 -2.33
CA GLY A 152 10.51 13.15 -3.25
C GLY A 152 11.69 14.02 -3.69
N GLN A 153 12.86 13.90 -3.04
CA GLN A 153 14.09 14.61 -3.40
C GLN A 153 15.03 13.78 -4.28
N LEU A 154 14.71 12.50 -4.48
CA LEU A 154 15.49 11.59 -5.30
C LEU A 154 15.27 11.85 -6.79
N SER A 155 16.30 11.57 -7.59
CA SER A 155 16.11 11.47 -9.05
C SER A 155 15.18 10.30 -9.39
N GLY A 156 14.58 10.32 -10.60
CA GLY A 156 13.71 9.24 -11.06
C GLY A 156 14.36 7.85 -10.99
N GLY A 157 15.64 7.75 -11.39
CA GLY A 157 16.40 6.51 -11.29
C GLY A 157 16.68 6.08 -9.84
N GLN A 158 17.03 7.01 -8.95
CA GLN A 158 17.20 6.70 -7.53
C GLN A 158 15.89 6.24 -6.88
N ALA A 159 14.78 6.92 -7.17
CA ALA A 159 13.46 6.49 -6.70
C ALA A 159 13.09 5.10 -7.25
N ARG A 160 13.46 4.80 -8.51
CA ARG A 160 13.27 3.47 -9.09
C ARG A 160 14.06 2.40 -8.37
N LYS A 161 15.33 2.64 -8.03
CA LYS A 161 16.15 1.74 -7.23
C LYS A 161 15.49 1.44 -5.87
N VAL A 162 14.96 2.45 -5.18
CA VAL A 162 14.23 2.27 -3.92
C VAL A 162 12.99 1.40 -4.11
N ALA A 163 12.20 1.63 -5.16
CA ALA A 163 11.00 0.85 -5.46
C ALA A 163 11.32 -0.63 -5.77
N VAL A 164 12.38 -0.87 -6.53
CA VAL A 164 12.85 -2.22 -6.86
C VAL A 164 13.32 -2.94 -5.60
N LEU A 165 14.17 -2.30 -4.81
CA LEU A 165 14.66 -2.86 -3.55
C LEU A 165 13.51 -3.17 -2.59
N ALA A 166 12.52 -2.26 -2.45
CA ALA A 166 11.31 -2.49 -1.68
C ALA A 166 10.51 -3.72 -2.17
N GLY A 167 10.47 -3.92 -3.49
CA GLY A 167 9.83 -5.10 -4.10
C GLY A 167 10.58 -6.41 -3.84
N LEU A 168 11.89 -6.39 -3.71
CA LEU A 168 12.71 -7.58 -3.44
C LEU A 168 12.77 -7.93 -1.95
N LEU A 169 12.65 -6.96 -1.06
CA LEU A 169 12.82 -7.12 0.39
C LEU A 169 12.04 -8.29 0.99
N PRO A 170 10.73 -8.52 0.71
CA PRO A 170 10.01 -9.66 1.28
C PRO A 170 10.64 -11.02 0.98
N ALA A 171 11.31 -11.16 -0.17
CA ALA A 171 12.05 -12.37 -0.54
C ALA A 171 13.44 -12.38 0.11
N MET A 172 14.17 -11.26 0.13
CA MET A 172 15.49 -11.15 0.73
C MET A 172 15.48 -11.45 2.24
N LEU A 173 14.40 -11.09 2.91
CA LEU A 173 14.25 -11.25 4.37
C LEU A 173 13.89 -12.68 4.76
N SER A 174 13.18 -13.42 3.92
CA SER A 174 12.52 -14.67 4.29
C SER A 174 13.30 -15.91 3.85
N PRO A 175 13.48 -16.90 4.73
CA PRO A 175 13.99 -18.22 4.32
C PRO A 175 12.93 -19.06 3.58
N GLU A 176 11.64 -18.69 3.69
CA GLU A 176 10.57 -19.38 3.00
C GLU A 176 10.33 -18.80 1.61
N PRO A 177 9.90 -19.61 0.63
CA PRO A 177 9.55 -19.13 -0.70
C PRO A 177 8.53 -17.99 -0.68
N ARG A 178 8.83 -16.92 -1.39
CA ARG A 178 7.99 -15.74 -1.58
C ARG A 178 7.75 -15.49 -3.06
N LEU A 179 6.59 -14.89 -3.36
CA LEU A 179 6.26 -14.38 -4.67
C LEU A 179 6.75 -12.93 -4.79
N VAL A 180 7.34 -12.58 -5.94
CA VAL A 180 7.79 -11.22 -6.26
C VAL A 180 7.20 -10.79 -7.60
N LEU A 181 6.51 -9.65 -7.61
CA LEU A 181 5.83 -9.07 -8.75
C LEU A 181 6.54 -7.76 -9.16
N LEU A 182 7.13 -7.72 -10.35
CA LEU A 182 7.91 -6.58 -10.82
C LEU A 182 7.37 -6.05 -12.16
N ASP A 183 6.91 -4.80 -12.17
CA ASP A 183 6.44 -4.14 -13.40
C ASP A 183 7.50 -3.18 -13.91
N GLU A 184 8.10 -3.50 -15.06
CA GLU A 184 9.20 -2.79 -15.75
C GLU A 184 10.37 -2.43 -14.81
N PRO A 185 10.93 -3.36 -14.02
CA PRO A 185 11.90 -3.05 -12.96
C PRO A 185 13.20 -2.42 -13.48
N ALA A 186 13.59 -2.71 -14.71
CA ALA A 186 14.83 -2.21 -15.32
C ALA A 186 14.74 -0.74 -15.77
N THR A 187 13.52 -0.18 -15.90
CA THR A 187 13.34 1.16 -16.43
C THR A 187 13.97 2.23 -15.54
N GLY A 188 14.92 3.00 -16.08
CA GLY A 188 15.60 4.08 -15.36
C GLY A 188 16.69 3.63 -14.39
N LEU A 189 17.05 2.37 -14.37
CA LEU A 189 18.24 1.88 -13.67
C LEU A 189 19.51 2.13 -14.50
N ASP A 190 20.62 2.42 -13.82
CA ASP A 190 21.93 2.39 -14.43
C ASP A 190 22.46 0.94 -14.54
N ASP A 191 23.53 0.75 -15.34
CA ASP A 191 24.08 -0.58 -15.63
C ASP A 191 24.51 -1.33 -14.35
N SER A 192 25.03 -0.63 -13.37
CA SER A 192 25.44 -1.22 -12.08
C SER A 192 24.22 -1.74 -11.31
N ALA A 193 23.18 -0.95 -11.15
CA ALA A 193 21.96 -1.38 -10.47
C ALA A 193 21.22 -2.48 -11.24
N LEU A 194 21.27 -2.45 -12.57
CA LEU A 194 20.70 -3.50 -13.40
C LEU A 194 21.42 -4.83 -13.23
N ALA A 195 22.76 -4.82 -13.19
CA ALA A 195 23.56 -6.00 -12.91
C ALA A 195 23.27 -6.56 -11.50
N THR A 196 23.18 -5.67 -10.49
CA THR A 196 22.80 -6.06 -9.12
C THR A 196 21.41 -6.71 -9.11
N LEU A 197 20.41 -6.09 -9.75
CA LEU A 197 19.05 -6.63 -9.85
C LEU A 197 19.04 -8.03 -10.50
N SER A 198 19.76 -8.21 -11.61
CA SER A 198 19.83 -9.50 -12.30
C SER A 198 20.47 -10.58 -11.44
N SER A 199 21.53 -10.23 -10.70
CA SER A 199 22.19 -11.10 -9.74
C SER A 199 21.25 -11.49 -8.59
N ASP A 200 20.56 -10.51 -8.00
CA ASP A 200 19.61 -10.73 -6.90
C ASP A 200 18.46 -11.64 -7.32
N ILE A 201 17.88 -11.44 -8.51
CA ILE A 201 16.83 -12.31 -9.05
C ILE A 201 17.34 -13.75 -9.15
N GLY A 202 18.55 -13.95 -9.69
CA GLY A 202 19.15 -15.28 -9.81
C GLY A 202 19.36 -15.96 -8.45
N GLN A 203 19.92 -15.25 -7.49
CA GLN A 203 20.18 -15.78 -6.14
C GLN A 203 18.90 -16.08 -5.37
N LEU A 204 17.90 -15.18 -5.44
CA LEU A 204 16.60 -15.37 -4.82
C LEU A 204 15.82 -16.51 -5.46
N ARG A 205 15.90 -16.69 -6.77
CA ARG A 205 15.36 -17.86 -7.46
C ARG A 205 15.96 -19.15 -6.89
N GLU A 206 17.27 -19.23 -6.76
CA GLU A 206 17.92 -20.42 -6.20
C GLU A 206 17.53 -20.68 -4.74
N ALA A 207 17.25 -19.63 -3.97
CA ALA A 207 16.71 -19.74 -2.62
C ALA A 207 15.25 -20.24 -2.58
N GLY A 208 14.58 -20.39 -3.75
CA GLY A 208 13.23 -20.94 -3.84
C GLY A 208 12.13 -19.89 -4.08
N HIS A 209 12.48 -18.62 -4.17
CA HIS A 209 11.49 -17.55 -4.46
C HIS A 209 11.08 -17.61 -5.94
N ALA A 210 9.89 -17.07 -6.24
CA ALA A 210 9.35 -17.03 -7.59
C ALA A 210 9.02 -15.59 -8.01
N PHE A 211 9.15 -15.34 -9.31
CA PHE A 211 9.00 -14.01 -9.89
C PHE A 211 8.00 -14.00 -11.04
N ILE A 212 7.20 -12.92 -11.11
CA ILE A 212 6.55 -12.48 -12.34
C ILE A 212 7.09 -11.10 -12.66
N ILE A 213 7.70 -10.97 -13.83
CA ILE A 213 8.34 -9.73 -14.28
C ILE A 213 7.69 -9.31 -15.59
N ALA A 214 7.01 -8.17 -15.61
CA ALA A 214 6.61 -7.54 -16.86
C ALA A 214 7.77 -6.70 -17.35
N SER A 215 8.39 -7.07 -18.47
CA SER A 215 9.50 -6.29 -19.06
C SER A 215 9.73 -6.60 -20.51
N HIS A 216 10.31 -5.62 -21.22
CA HIS A 216 10.85 -5.77 -22.55
C HIS A 216 12.39 -5.64 -22.57
N HIS A 217 13.01 -5.48 -21.40
CA HIS A 217 14.44 -5.29 -21.28
C HIS A 217 15.22 -6.62 -21.46
N PRO A 218 16.27 -6.67 -22.32
CA PRO A 218 17.01 -7.91 -22.61
C PRO A 218 17.57 -8.60 -21.35
N GLU A 219 18.09 -7.84 -20.36
CA GLU A 219 18.65 -8.41 -19.14
C GLU A 219 17.57 -9.12 -18.31
N MET A 220 16.36 -8.58 -18.24
CA MET A 220 15.25 -9.26 -17.56
C MET A 220 14.82 -10.53 -18.28
N MET A 221 14.84 -10.52 -19.61
CA MET A 221 14.56 -11.73 -20.40
C MET A 221 15.61 -12.82 -20.19
N LYS A 222 16.88 -12.46 -19.99
CA LYS A 222 17.95 -13.43 -19.67
C LYS A 222 17.75 -14.09 -18.30
N CYS A 223 17.11 -13.43 -17.33
CA CYS A 223 16.82 -14.01 -16.02
C CYS A 223 15.66 -15.02 -16.04
N ALA A 224 14.86 -15.07 -17.13
CA ALA A 224 13.64 -15.85 -17.21
C ALA A 224 13.92 -17.35 -17.22
N THR A 225 13.19 -18.13 -16.42
CA THR A 225 13.03 -19.58 -16.63
C THR A 225 11.94 -19.84 -17.66
N ARG A 226 10.94 -18.96 -17.74
CA ARG A 226 9.84 -19.00 -18.71
C ARG A 226 9.58 -17.62 -19.29
N LEU A 227 9.62 -17.53 -20.62
CA LEU A 227 9.19 -16.34 -21.36
C LEU A 227 7.72 -16.53 -21.79
N HIS A 228 6.84 -15.65 -21.36
CA HIS A 228 5.43 -15.74 -21.64
C HIS A 228 4.93 -14.52 -22.42
N ASN A 229 4.50 -14.76 -23.65
CA ASN A 229 3.94 -13.74 -24.55
C ASN A 229 2.42 -13.89 -24.61
N LEU A 230 1.73 -13.77 -23.46
CA LEU A 230 0.28 -13.87 -23.28
C LEU A 230 -0.47 -14.96 -24.13
N GLU A 231 0.06 -15.35 -25.27
CA GLU A 231 -0.47 -16.36 -26.20
C GLU A 231 0.43 -17.61 -26.29
N SER A 232 1.72 -17.50 -25.96
CA SER A 232 2.72 -18.58 -26.06
C SER A 232 3.73 -18.52 -24.93
N GLU A 233 4.27 -19.68 -24.59
CA GLU A 233 5.27 -19.81 -23.54
C GLU A 233 6.52 -20.54 -24.07
N THR A 234 7.70 -20.07 -23.68
CA THR A 234 8.97 -20.67 -23.99
C THR A 234 9.77 -20.86 -22.72
N HIS A 235 10.29 -22.07 -22.49
CA HIS A 235 11.15 -22.38 -21.36
C HIS A 235 12.60 -22.07 -21.68
N GLN A 236 13.34 -21.59 -20.68
CA GLN A 236 14.78 -21.33 -20.77
C GLN A 236 15.51 -22.03 -19.61
N GLU A 237 16.60 -22.67 -19.92
CA GLU A 237 17.50 -23.20 -18.91
C GLU A 237 18.34 -22.07 -18.30
N GLN A 238 18.41 -22.05 -17.00
CA GLN A 238 19.18 -21.06 -16.26
C GLN A 238 20.37 -21.71 -15.57
N SER A 239 21.51 -21.05 -15.63
CA SER A 239 22.69 -21.48 -14.85
C SER A 239 22.40 -21.39 -13.37
N LYS A 240 22.92 -22.38 -12.61
CA LYS A 240 22.86 -22.37 -11.16
C LYS A 240 23.82 -21.31 -10.62
N VAL A 241 23.30 -20.45 -9.73
CA VAL A 241 24.09 -19.48 -9.00
C VAL A 241 23.98 -19.77 -7.50
N GLN A 242 24.81 -19.10 -6.69
CA GLN A 242 24.72 -19.25 -5.24
C GLN A 242 23.34 -18.75 -4.77
N ALA A 243 22.67 -19.57 -3.93
CA ALA A 243 21.38 -19.19 -3.37
C ALA A 243 21.53 -18.02 -2.37
N TRP A 244 20.57 -17.10 -2.38
CA TRP A 244 20.48 -16.01 -1.42
C TRP A 244 20.31 -16.57 -0.01
N GLN A 245 21.05 -16.03 0.94
CA GLN A 245 20.84 -16.31 2.35
C GLN A 245 19.90 -15.26 2.95
N ALA A 246 18.80 -15.73 3.55
CA ALA A 246 17.83 -14.83 4.17
C ALA A 246 18.48 -13.96 5.27
N ILE A 247 18.27 -12.65 5.19
CA ILE A 247 18.89 -11.66 6.09
C ILE A 247 17.91 -11.13 7.14
N GLY A 248 16.65 -11.55 7.11
CA GLY A 248 15.62 -11.09 8.03
C GLY A 248 15.72 -11.73 9.41
N VAL A 249 15.53 -10.91 10.44
CA VAL A 249 15.32 -11.36 11.82
C VAL A 249 13.86 -11.08 12.17
N GLU A 250 13.18 -12.07 12.74
CA GLU A 250 11.78 -11.91 13.16
C GLU A 250 11.63 -10.75 14.17
N GLU A 251 10.62 -9.95 13.97
CA GLU A 251 10.27 -8.85 14.85
C GLU A 251 8.79 -8.93 15.24
N ASN A 252 8.52 -8.98 16.55
CA ASN A 252 7.16 -8.89 17.07
C ASN A 252 6.64 -7.45 16.90
N ILE A 253 6.02 -7.19 15.75
CA ILE A 253 5.47 -5.88 15.43
C ILE A 253 4.04 -5.81 15.93
N SER A 254 3.75 -4.79 16.75
CA SER A 254 2.39 -4.50 17.15
C SER A 254 1.51 -4.23 15.93
N LEU A 255 0.50 -5.09 15.71
CA LEU A 255 -0.52 -4.91 14.65
C LEU A 255 -1.20 -3.53 14.73
N LEU A 256 -1.23 -2.90 15.90
CA LEU A 256 -1.78 -1.57 16.09
C LEU A 256 -0.93 -0.51 15.41
N THR A 257 0.40 -0.59 15.51
CA THR A 257 1.33 0.36 14.89
C THR A 257 1.37 0.25 13.37
N THR A 258 1.26 -0.95 12.82
CA THR A 258 1.12 -1.17 11.37
C THR A 258 -0.23 -0.72 10.84
N ARG A 259 -1.32 -0.94 11.57
CA ARG A 259 -2.67 -0.55 11.15
C ARG A 259 -2.89 0.96 11.15
N THR A 260 -2.29 1.68 12.06
CA THR A 260 -2.45 3.14 12.16
C THR A 260 -1.47 3.90 11.25
N GLY A 261 -0.46 3.23 10.69
CA GLY A 261 0.61 3.86 9.91
C GLY A 261 1.39 4.93 10.67
N HIS A 262 1.01 5.13 11.92
CA HIS A 262 1.35 6.27 12.76
C HIS A 262 2.83 6.34 13.09
N ARG A 263 3.46 5.18 13.26
CA ARG A 263 4.88 5.08 13.59
C ARG A 263 5.78 5.29 12.36
N TYR A 264 5.28 4.93 11.20
CA TYR A 264 6.08 4.82 9.98
C TYR A 264 5.89 5.99 9.02
N LEU A 265 4.72 6.62 9.01
CA LEU A 265 4.45 7.68 8.06
C LEU A 265 4.70 9.07 8.63
N ARG A 266 5.75 9.69 8.12
CA ARG A 266 6.09 11.09 8.39
C ARG A 266 4.97 12.05 7.94
N SER A 267 4.36 11.77 6.81
CA SER A 267 3.23 12.52 6.24
C SER A 267 2.03 12.57 7.16
N THR A 268 1.75 11.52 7.94
CA THR A 268 0.67 11.52 8.94
C THR A 268 0.93 12.53 10.05
N ARG A 269 2.17 12.63 10.55
CA ARG A 269 2.56 13.61 11.57
C ARG A 269 2.50 15.04 11.04
N ALA A 270 3.02 15.25 9.82
CA ALA A 270 2.94 16.55 9.15
C ALA A 270 1.48 16.98 8.92
N GLY A 271 0.60 16.04 8.58
CA GLY A 271 -0.83 16.28 8.45
C GLY A 271 -1.49 16.76 9.72
N LEU A 272 -1.24 16.07 10.84
CA LEU A 272 -1.75 16.47 12.15
C LEU A 272 -1.22 17.84 12.58
N ALA A 273 0.08 18.09 12.37
CA ALA A 273 0.68 19.39 12.67
C ALA A 273 0.03 20.52 11.84
N ARG A 274 -0.22 20.28 10.55
CA ARG A 274 -0.92 21.23 9.68
C ARG A 274 -2.34 21.51 10.18
N ASN A 275 -3.10 20.46 10.53
CA ASN A 275 -4.47 20.61 11.01
C ASN A 275 -4.50 21.38 12.34
N GLY A 276 -3.55 21.11 13.26
CA GLY A 276 -3.37 21.86 14.48
C GLY A 276 -3.00 23.33 14.23
N LEU A 277 -2.07 23.59 13.32
CA LEU A 277 -1.69 24.96 12.95
C LEU A 277 -2.87 25.71 12.33
N THR A 278 -3.65 25.08 11.45
CA THR A 278 -4.86 25.69 10.86
C THR A 278 -5.84 26.10 11.96
N ALA A 279 -6.09 25.22 12.93
CA ALA A 279 -6.98 25.54 14.05
C ALA A 279 -6.47 26.70 14.92
N LEU A 280 -5.17 26.72 15.23
CA LEU A 280 -4.56 27.79 16.00
C LEU A 280 -4.59 29.13 15.25
N LEU A 281 -4.38 29.12 13.93
CA LEU A 281 -4.52 30.31 13.10
C LEU A 281 -5.95 30.85 13.09
N VAL A 282 -6.95 29.97 13.02
CA VAL A 282 -8.37 30.38 13.11
C VAL A 282 -8.67 30.98 14.48
N LEU A 283 -8.31 30.31 15.59
CA LEU A 283 -8.51 30.85 16.93
C LEU A 283 -7.80 32.20 17.11
N GLY A 284 -6.53 32.29 16.71
CA GLY A 284 -5.77 33.54 16.81
C GLY A 284 -6.35 34.68 15.99
N SER A 285 -6.84 34.39 14.77
CA SER A 285 -7.50 35.36 13.93
C SER A 285 -8.82 35.85 14.56
N LEU A 286 -9.60 34.93 15.10
CA LEU A 286 -10.87 35.30 15.77
C LEU A 286 -10.61 36.19 17.00
N LEU A 287 -9.63 35.84 17.83
CA LEU A 287 -9.24 36.65 19.00
C LEU A 287 -8.71 38.05 18.63
N ALA A 288 -8.02 38.16 17.48
CA ALA A 288 -7.45 39.42 17.04
C ALA A 288 -8.52 40.44 16.58
N PHE A 289 -9.66 39.95 16.07
CA PHE A 289 -10.69 40.82 15.48
C PHE A 289 -12.01 40.85 16.26
N ILE A 290 -12.18 39.99 17.27
CA ILE A 290 -13.45 39.83 17.99
C ILE A 290 -13.21 40.00 19.49
N ASP A 291 -13.99 40.86 20.11
CA ASP A 291 -14.06 40.97 21.57
C ASP A 291 -15.12 39.99 22.11
N PRO A 292 -14.72 38.93 22.84
CA PRO A 292 -15.65 37.93 23.36
C PRO A 292 -16.73 38.56 24.28
N GLY A 293 -16.40 39.62 24.98
CA GLY A 293 -17.34 40.28 25.93
C GLY A 293 -18.54 40.97 25.26
N THR A 294 -18.51 41.12 23.93
CA THR A 294 -19.60 41.83 23.18
C THR A 294 -20.58 40.86 22.52
N LEU A 295 -20.36 39.55 22.58
CA LEU A 295 -21.08 38.56 21.80
C LEU A 295 -22.00 37.67 22.67
N GLU A 296 -23.11 37.24 22.06
CA GLU A 296 -23.99 36.25 22.66
C GLU A 296 -23.34 34.84 22.63
N ARG A 297 -23.71 34.01 23.63
CA ARG A 297 -23.18 32.65 23.81
C ARG A 297 -23.22 31.78 22.54
N PRO A 298 -24.31 31.75 21.72
CA PRO A 298 -24.33 30.94 20.50
C PRO A 298 -23.24 31.30 19.50
N LEU A 299 -22.94 32.60 19.35
CA LEU A 299 -21.85 33.03 18.45
C LEU A 299 -20.48 32.66 19.00
N LEU A 300 -20.26 32.78 20.31
CA LEU A 300 -19.02 32.39 20.95
C LEU A 300 -18.76 30.86 20.78
N VAL A 301 -19.80 30.04 20.96
CA VAL A 301 -19.71 28.60 20.71
C VAL A 301 -19.44 28.32 19.24
N GLY A 302 -20.01 29.04 18.30
CA GLY A 302 -19.74 28.97 16.89
C GLY A 302 -18.25 29.24 16.59
N PHE A 303 -17.65 30.25 17.18
CA PHE A 303 -16.23 30.58 17.01
C PHE A 303 -15.31 29.52 17.61
N VAL A 304 -15.66 29.02 18.78
CA VAL A 304 -14.89 27.90 19.40
C VAL A 304 -14.90 26.66 18.51
N LEU A 305 -16.06 26.30 17.92
CA LEU A 305 -16.20 25.14 17.04
C LEU A 305 -15.70 25.39 15.61
N ALA A 306 -15.49 26.63 15.19
CA ALA A 306 -14.93 26.96 13.88
C ALA A 306 -13.48 26.45 13.72
N ALA A 307 -12.70 26.45 14.79
CA ALA A 307 -11.31 25.99 14.76
C ALA A 307 -11.18 24.49 14.44
N PRO A 308 -11.85 23.56 15.18
CA PRO A 308 -11.80 22.14 14.85
C PRO A 308 -12.47 21.82 13.50
N PHE A 309 -13.49 22.58 13.10
CA PHE A 309 -14.11 22.46 11.79
C PHE A 309 -13.13 22.81 10.66
N ALA A 310 -12.46 23.96 10.74
CA ALA A 310 -11.44 24.38 9.78
C ALA A 310 -10.25 23.40 9.72
N ALA A 311 -9.82 22.88 10.88
CA ALA A 311 -8.81 21.83 10.94
C ALA A 311 -9.24 20.56 10.19
N GLY A 312 -10.50 20.16 10.33
CA GLY A 312 -11.05 19.02 9.59
C GLY A 312 -11.11 19.26 8.08
N LEU A 313 -11.52 20.49 7.66
CA LEU A 313 -11.53 20.90 6.24
C LEU A 313 -10.13 20.93 5.61
N ALA A 314 -9.07 21.12 6.39
CA ALA A 314 -7.70 21.05 5.89
C ALA A 314 -7.34 19.66 5.31
N GLY A 315 -8.14 18.63 5.58
CA GLY A 315 -8.06 17.31 5.00
C GLY A 315 -6.86 16.49 5.51
N ASP A 316 -6.65 15.34 4.86
CA ASP A 316 -5.55 14.43 5.17
C ASP A 316 -4.52 14.45 4.02
N PRO A 317 -3.30 15.02 4.23
CA PRO A 317 -2.31 15.08 3.18
C PRO A 317 -1.83 13.69 2.71
N VAL A 318 -1.95 12.67 3.55
CA VAL A 318 -1.58 11.29 3.17
C VAL A 318 -2.40 10.81 1.99
N VAL A 319 -3.69 11.15 1.94
CA VAL A 319 -4.56 10.76 0.81
C VAL A 319 -4.06 11.36 -0.50
N TYR A 320 -3.59 12.59 -0.46
CA TYR A 320 -3.01 13.27 -1.64
C TYR A 320 -1.74 12.60 -2.12
N LEU A 321 -0.82 12.31 -1.19
CA LEU A 321 0.46 11.68 -1.47
C LEU A 321 0.28 10.25 -1.98
N MET A 322 -0.76 9.55 -1.53
CA MET A 322 -1.09 8.20 -2.02
C MET A 322 -1.54 8.17 -3.48
N ARG A 323 -2.05 9.28 -4.02
CA ARG A 323 -2.34 9.40 -5.46
C ARG A 323 -1.07 9.51 -6.29
N GLU A 324 -0.08 10.21 -5.76
CA GLU A 324 1.21 10.37 -6.39
C GLU A 324 1.90 9.02 -6.53
N GLN A 325 2.48 8.73 -7.67
CA GLN A 325 3.19 7.48 -7.96
C GLN A 325 2.42 6.19 -7.64
N ARG A 326 1.10 6.24 -7.48
CA ARG A 326 0.25 5.08 -7.13
C ARG A 326 0.61 4.44 -5.78
N ALA A 327 1.14 5.21 -4.83
CA ALA A 327 1.46 4.70 -3.49
C ALA A 327 0.26 4.08 -2.79
N GLY A 328 -0.97 4.63 -2.98
CA GLY A 328 -2.20 4.05 -2.46
C GLY A 328 -2.52 2.65 -3.03
N ASP A 329 -2.12 2.36 -4.27
CA ASP A 329 -2.25 1.02 -4.85
C ASP A 329 -1.27 0.05 -4.20
N TRP A 330 -0.01 0.47 -4.01
CA TRP A 330 0.98 -0.33 -3.30
C TRP A 330 0.51 -0.69 -1.87
N TRP A 331 -0.02 0.29 -1.12
CA TRP A 331 -0.57 0.06 0.22
C TRP A 331 -1.76 -0.90 0.21
N ARG A 332 -2.70 -0.73 -0.74
CA ARG A 332 -3.85 -1.64 -0.87
C ARG A 332 -3.46 -3.07 -1.23
N ALA A 333 -2.35 -3.26 -1.91
CA ALA A 333 -1.84 -4.59 -2.21
C ALA A 333 -1.36 -5.32 -0.94
N HIS A 334 -0.76 -4.61 0.03
CA HIS A 334 -0.15 -5.20 1.22
C HIS A 334 -1.01 -5.15 2.48
N VAL A 335 -1.91 -4.15 2.59
CA VAL A 335 -2.78 -3.96 3.76
C VAL A 335 -4.21 -3.59 3.33
N ASN A 336 -5.20 -3.97 4.13
CA ASN A 336 -6.60 -3.65 3.81
C ASN A 336 -6.98 -2.20 4.08
N ARG A 337 -6.22 -1.49 4.91
CA ARG A 337 -6.49 -0.11 5.31
C ARG A 337 -5.35 0.79 4.87
N LEU A 338 -5.71 2.00 4.46
CA LEU A 338 -4.72 3.04 4.24
C LEU A 338 -4.09 3.45 5.57
N PRO A 339 -2.82 3.84 5.59
CA PRO A 339 -2.11 4.23 6.81
C PRO A 339 -2.52 5.64 7.24
N THR A 340 -3.74 5.80 7.73
CA THR A 340 -4.29 7.06 8.23
C THR A 340 -4.39 7.03 9.75
N ALA A 341 -4.14 8.15 10.41
CA ALA A 341 -4.32 8.27 11.86
C ALA A 341 -5.81 8.45 12.17
N ASP A 342 -6.48 7.41 12.65
CA ASP A 342 -7.94 7.47 12.88
C ASP A 342 -8.32 7.99 14.26
N PHE A 343 -7.46 7.87 15.28
CA PHE A 343 -7.76 8.24 16.67
C PHE A 343 -7.08 9.52 17.15
N LEU A 344 -6.04 10.02 16.46
CA LEU A 344 -5.37 11.27 16.84
C LEU A 344 -6.16 12.54 16.50
N PRO A 345 -6.87 12.62 15.34
CA PRO A 345 -7.69 13.79 15.04
C PRO A 345 -8.74 14.12 16.11
N PRO A 346 -9.52 13.18 16.67
CA PRO A 346 -10.45 13.52 17.76
C PRO A 346 -9.73 14.03 19.01
N ILE A 347 -8.55 13.52 19.36
CA ILE A 347 -7.75 14.03 20.49
C ILE A 347 -7.34 15.48 20.21
N LEU A 348 -6.86 15.76 19.01
CA LEU A 348 -6.50 17.11 18.58
C LEU A 348 -7.71 18.06 18.66
N GLY A 349 -8.87 17.63 18.17
CA GLY A 349 -10.12 18.38 18.22
C GLY A 349 -10.55 18.70 19.67
N PHE A 350 -10.41 17.74 20.57
CA PHE A 350 -10.70 17.92 21.99
C PHE A 350 -9.81 19.01 22.63
N VAL A 351 -8.50 18.93 22.38
CA VAL A 351 -7.52 19.89 22.93
C VAL A 351 -7.75 21.28 22.38
N ILE A 352 -7.92 21.41 21.06
CA ILE A 352 -8.15 22.71 20.40
C ILE A 352 -9.43 23.37 20.90
N THR A 353 -10.51 22.60 21.00
CA THR A 353 -11.79 23.13 21.49
C THR A 353 -11.73 23.51 22.96
N GLY A 354 -11.04 22.69 23.78
CA GLY A 354 -10.79 23.05 25.18
C GLY A 354 -10.04 24.37 25.33
N LEU A 355 -9.00 24.58 24.51
CA LEU A 355 -8.29 25.87 24.46
C LEU A 355 -9.25 27.01 24.02
N GLY A 356 -10.07 26.78 23.00
CA GLY A 356 -11.05 27.77 22.55
C GLY A 356 -12.09 28.13 23.63
N THR A 357 -12.55 27.16 24.44
CA THR A 357 -13.49 27.45 25.53
C THR A 357 -12.86 28.28 26.64
N ILE A 358 -11.58 28.07 26.93
CA ILE A 358 -10.85 28.92 27.89
C ILE A 358 -10.73 30.35 27.38
N LEU A 359 -10.42 30.52 26.08
CA LEU A 359 -10.16 31.84 25.47
C LEU A 359 -11.41 32.65 25.18
N PHE A 360 -12.55 32.02 24.90
CA PHE A 360 -13.78 32.70 24.52
C PHE A 360 -14.89 32.64 25.58
N LEU A 361 -14.87 31.66 26.49
CA LEU A 361 -15.89 31.44 27.50
C LEU A 361 -15.37 31.53 28.93
N ASP A 362 -14.10 31.91 29.10
CA ASP A 362 -13.37 32.00 30.39
C ASP A 362 -13.45 30.75 31.28
N ALA A 363 -13.84 29.61 30.72
CA ALA A 363 -13.98 28.36 31.45
C ALA A 363 -13.75 27.13 30.55
N LEU A 364 -13.05 26.12 31.06
CA LEU A 364 -12.91 24.84 30.37
C LEU A 364 -14.23 24.08 30.36
N SER A 365 -14.79 23.84 29.18
CA SER A 365 -15.99 23.00 29.01
C SER A 365 -15.60 21.67 28.37
N TRP A 366 -15.59 20.59 29.16
CA TRP A 366 -15.32 19.25 28.66
C TRP A 366 -16.38 18.75 27.68
N LYS A 367 -17.67 19.19 27.86
CA LYS A 367 -18.77 18.85 26.94
C LYS A 367 -18.53 19.44 25.54
N LEU A 368 -18.20 20.73 25.46
CA LEU A 368 -17.88 21.40 24.20
C LEU A 368 -16.60 20.81 23.57
N SER A 369 -15.62 20.44 24.39
CA SER A 369 -14.40 19.77 23.92
C SER A 369 -14.70 18.42 23.26
N LEU A 370 -15.63 17.63 23.80
CA LEU A 370 -16.12 16.40 23.17
C LEU A 370 -16.84 16.67 21.84
N VAL A 371 -17.68 17.71 21.80
CA VAL A 371 -18.35 18.12 20.54
C VAL A 371 -17.29 18.51 19.50
N GLY A 372 -16.29 19.30 19.87
CA GLY A 372 -15.20 19.70 18.97
C GLY A 372 -14.36 18.54 18.47
N ALA A 373 -14.11 17.53 19.33
CA ALA A 373 -13.49 16.27 18.91
C ALA A 373 -14.29 15.59 17.80
N GLY A 374 -15.62 15.50 17.97
CA GLY A 374 -16.54 14.96 16.97
C GLY A 374 -16.55 15.79 15.68
N VAL A 375 -16.61 17.12 15.79
CA VAL A 375 -16.59 18.04 14.65
C VAL A 375 -15.36 17.85 13.79
N LEU A 376 -14.17 17.87 14.38
CA LEU A 376 -12.92 17.66 13.65
C LEU A 376 -12.90 16.29 12.98
N TRP A 377 -13.23 15.24 13.74
CA TRP A 377 -13.18 13.87 13.25
C TRP A 377 -14.14 13.61 12.09
N VAL A 378 -15.41 13.99 12.24
CA VAL A 378 -16.44 13.80 11.21
C VAL A 378 -16.10 14.62 9.97
N THR A 379 -15.72 15.90 10.12
CA THR A 379 -15.34 16.76 9.00
C THR A 379 -14.15 16.15 8.24
N LEU A 380 -13.12 15.70 8.94
CA LEU A 380 -11.96 15.06 8.33
C LEU A 380 -12.34 13.76 7.59
N LEU A 381 -13.25 12.94 8.16
CA LEU A 381 -13.74 11.74 7.50
C LEU A 381 -14.53 12.05 6.22
N CYS A 382 -15.38 13.07 6.25
CA CYS A 382 -16.13 13.51 5.06
C CYS A 382 -15.19 14.01 3.97
N VAL A 383 -14.21 14.86 4.31
CA VAL A 383 -13.19 15.35 3.38
C VAL A 383 -12.40 14.18 2.81
N ARG A 384 -11.92 13.26 3.66
CA ARG A 384 -11.20 12.05 3.24
C ARG A 384 -12.04 11.19 2.29
N PHE A 385 -13.31 10.98 2.59
CA PHE A 385 -14.22 10.23 1.71
C PHE A 385 -14.33 10.88 0.33
N ILE A 386 -14.52 12.20 0.28
CA ILE A 386 -14.59 12.98 -0.97
C ILE A 386 -13.25 12.87 -1.73
N GLU A 387 -12.12 13.04 -1.06
CA GLU A 387 -10.79 12.94 -1.68
C GLU A 387 -10.52 11.53 -2.23
N LEU A 388 -10.84 10.47 -1.46
CA LEU A 388 -10.69 9.08 -1.91
C LEU A 388 -11.59 8.75 -3.11
N SER A 389 -12.83 9.26 -3.12
CA SER A 389 -13.76 9.07 -4.23
C SER A 389 -13.24 9.74 -5.51
N THR A 390 -12.48 10.83 -5.38
CA THR A 390 -11.90 11.56 -6.53
C THR A 390 -10.59 10.95 -7.04
N LEU A 391 -9.96 10.02 -6.31
CA LEU A 391 -8.66 9.44 -6.70
C LEU A 391 -8.67 8.77 -8.08
N ARG A 392 -9.81 8.19 -8.47
CA ARG A 392 -9.99 7.49 -9.75
C ARG A 392 -10.57 8.35 -10.86
N LEU A 393 -10.97 9.58 -10.56
CA LEU A 393 -11.59 10.47 -11.52
C LEU A 393 -10.56 11.29 -12.30
N ALA A 394 -10.93 11.69 -13.52
CA ALA A 394 -10.16 12.68 -14.27
C ALA A 394 -10.09 14.00 -13.48
N ARG A 395 -8.99 14.74 -13.63
CA ARG A 395 -8.75 16.00 -12.89
C ARG A 395 -9.94 16.99 -12.90
N PRO A 396 -10.61 17.27 -14.04
CA PRO A 396 -11.75 18.20 -14.03
C PRO A 396 -12.90 17.72 -13.13
N ASN A 397 -13.25 16.43 -13.21
CA ASN A 397 -14.34 15.87 -12.40
C ASN A 397 -14.01 15.86 -10.89
N ALA A 398 -12.73 15.66 -10.55
CA ALA A 398 -12.28 15.76 -9.16
C ALA A 398 -12.46 17.17 -8.58
N VAL A 399 -12.28 18.22 -9.39
CA VAL A 399 -12.51 19.62 -8.96
C VAL A 399 -13.98 19.85 -8.65
N PHE A 400 -14.90 19.39 -9.50
CA PHE A 400 -16.35 19.55 -9.26
C PHE A 400 -16.81 18.92 -7.95
N ILE A 401 -16.30 17.71 -7.63
CA ILE A 401 -16.68 17.05 -6.36
C ILE A 401 -16.15 17.83 -5.16
N ARG A 402 -14.98 18.47 -5.26
CA ARG A 402 -14.44 19.31 -4.19
C ARG A 402 -15.27 20.58 -3.93
N LEU A 403 -16.00 21.07 -4.94
CA LEU A 403 -16.96 22.17 -4.74
C LEU A 403 -18.12 21.80 -3.81
N LEU A 404 -18.30 20.53 -3.47
CA LEU A 404 -19.27 20.09 -2.47
C LEU A 404 -18.81 20.29 -1.02
N LEU A 405 -17.51 20.54 -0.77
CA LEU A 405 -16.98 20.76 0.59
C LEU A 405 -17.71 21.87 1.38
N PRO A 406 -18.11 23.02 0.80
CA PRO A 406 -18.85 24.03 1.52
C PRO A 406 -20.21 23.56 2.07
N ILE A 407 -20.79 22.48 1.52
CA ILE A 407 -22.05 21.90 2.04
C ILE A 407 -21.89 21.43 3.49
N LEU A 408 -20.67 21.08 3.91
CA LEU A 408 -20.37 20.68 5.30
C LEU A 408 -20.63 21.80 6.32
N ILE A 409 -20.80 23.06 5.89
CA ILE A 409 -21.19 24.17 6.76
C ILE A 409 -22.60 23.95 7.32
N LEU A 410 -23.52 23.33 6.58
CA LEU A 410 -24.89 23.10 7.04
C LEU A 410 -24.95 22.19 8.28
N PRO A 411 -24.42 20.95 8.27
CA PRO A 411 -24.41 20.13 9.47
C PRO A 411 -23.58 20.75 10.61
N TRP A 412 -22.50 21.49 10.29
CA TRP A 412 -21.75 22.22 11.30
C TRP A 412 -22.61 23.29 12.01
N ALA A 413 -23.40 24.06 11.28
CA ALA A 413 -24.29 25.07 11.86
C ALA A 413 -25.31 24.44 12.83
N LEU A 414 -25.91 23.30 12.46
CA LEU A 414 -26.80 22.54 13.36
C LEU A 414 -26.10 22.05 14.62
N VAL A 415 -24.87 21.62 14.52
CA VAL A 415 -24.06 21.23 15.69
C VAL A 415 -23.77 22.41 16.60
N VAL A 416 -23.49 23.61 16.03
CA VAL A 416 -23.29 24.84 16.81
C VAL A 416 -24.55 25.22 17.58
N GLU A 417 -25.71 25.21 16.92
CA GLU A 417 -27.00 25.48 17.56
C GLU A 417 -27.26 24.53 18.74
N TYR A 418 -27.09 23.23 18.54
CA TYR A 418 -27.23 22.27 19.63
C TYR A 418 -26.17 22.49 20.74
N ALA A 419 -24.93 22.73 20.39
CA ALA A 419 -23.83 22.91 21.35
C ALA A 419 -24.00 24.16 22.21
N ALA A 420 -24.67 25.19 21.69
CA ALA A 420 -24.99 26.41 22.45
C ALA A 420 -25.96 26.18 23.64
N THR A 421 -26.70 25.05 23.59
CA THR A 421 -27.60 24.63 24.69
C THR A 421 -26.89 23.84 25.79
N LEU A 422 -25.68 23.40 25.59
CA LEU A 422 -24.86 22.63 26.55
C LEU A 422 -24.11 23.53 27.52
#